data_6ae4b72ee728a1aa341b746fd4647b58
#
_entry.id   6ae4b72ee728a1aa341b746fd4647b58
#
_cell.length_a   1.000
_cell.length_b   1.000
_cell.length_c   1.000
_cell.angle_alpha   90.00
_cell.angle_beta   90.00
_cell.angle_gamma   90.00
#
_symmetry.space_group_name_H-M   'P 1'
#
loop_
_entity.id
_entity.type
_entity.pdbx_description
1 polymer ?
#
loop_
_entity_poly.entity_id
_entity_poly.type
_entity_poly.pdbx_seq_one_letter_code
_entity_poly.pdbx_strand_id
1 'polypeptide(L)'
;MRLRRGETSRTVKLQVNEGRGACFPWHYDNPGPPSNRALTCILYLNPEWRPGDGGELRVQPFCGVAATIAPRHNRLAVFYSDRMLHRVTPSNARRRYCATVWLDGDFDNSTALTLNAREALNDVGKTAESLARGNAQRALSRAVYADEYEASLVECMGDAPGARE
;
A
#
# COMPACT_ATOMS: atom_id res chain seq x y z
N MET A 1 7.88 -5.61 -15.35
CA MET A 1 6.68 -6.29 -14.84
C MET A 1 5.70 -6.55 -15.98
N ARG A 2 5.20 -7.77 -16.13
CA ARG A 2 4.18 -8.17 -17.11
C ARG A 2 2.97 -8.74 -16.37
N LEU A 3 1.78 -8.25 -16.65
CA LEU A 3 0.56 -8.81 -16.05
C LEU A 3 0.25 -10.19 -16.65
N ARG A 4 -0.13 -11.13 -15.80
CA ARG A 4 -0.56 -12.47 -16.20
C ARG A 4 -1.97 -12.41 -16.79
N ARG A 5 -2.25 -13.31 -17.72
CA ARG A 5 -3.58 -13.47 -18.33
C ARG A 5 -4.20 -14.77 -17.82
N GLY A 6 -5.52 -14.78 -17.64
CA GLY A 6 -6.27 -15.97 -17.22
C GLY A 6 -7.14 -15.73 -15.98
N GLU A 7 -8.05 -16.64 -15.71
CA GLU A 7 -9.01 -16.52 -14.61
C GLU A 7 -8.35 -16.60 -13.23
N THR A 8 -7.27 -17.37 -13.10
CA THR A 8 -6.52 -17.53 -11.85
C THR A 8 -5.54 -16.39 -11.56
N SER A 9 -5.41 -15.41 -12.48
CA SER A 9 -4.46 -14.31 -12.37
C SER A 9 -5.05 -13.06 -11.68
N ARG A 10 -6.19 -13.20 -11.05
CA ARG A 10 -6.87 -12.11 -10.35
C ARG A 10 -7.58 -12.62 -9.09
N THR A 11 -7.57 -11.79 -8.06
CA THR A 11 -8.33 -12.00 -6.83
C THR A 11 -9.25 -10.80 -6.62
N VAL A 12 -10.51 -11.05 -6.30
CA VAL A 12 -11.51 -10.00 -6.01
C VAL A 12 -11.93 -10.13 -4.55
N LYS A 13 -11.91 -9.00 -3.83
CA LYS A 13 -12.41 -8.89 -2.45
C LYS A 13 -13.47 -7.79 -2.39
N LEU A 14 -14.69 -8.16 -2.01
CA LEU A 14 -15.71 -7.20 -1.61
C LEU A 14 -15.57 -6.96 -0.11
N GLN A 15 -15.58 -5.71 0.30
CA GLN A 15 -15.34 -5.33 1.68
C GLN A 15 -16.33 -4.27 2.15
N VAL A 16 -16.83 -4.48 3.36
CA VAL A 16 -17.54 -3.47 4.14
C VAL A 16 -16.84 -3.28 5.48
N ASN A 17 -16.60 -2.04 5.84
CA ASN A 17 -16.14 -1.64 7.16
C ASN A 17 -17.32 -0.94 7.86
N GLU A 18 -17.67 -1.40 9.06
CA GLU A 18 -18.81 -0.88 9.82
C GLU A 18 -18.39 0.18 10.85
N GLY A 19 -17.72 1.23 10.42
CA GLY A 19 -17.33 2.35 11.28
C GLY A 19 -16.54 1.94 12.54
N ARG A 20 -16.69 2.69 13.63
CA ARG A 20 -16.05 2.44 14.93
C ARG A 20 -14.52 2.43 14.87
N GLY A 21 -13.95 3.25 14.00
CA GLY A 21 -12.49 3.34 13.84
C GLY A 21 -11.87 2.22 13.00
N ALA A 22 -12.67 1.41 12.29
CA ALA A 22 -12.11 0.37 11.42
C ALA A 22 -11.09 0.95 10.45
N CYS A 23 -9.86 0.42 10.49
CA CYS A 23 -8.72 0.90 9.70
C CYS A 23 -7.82 -0.26 9.26
N PHE A 24 -6.80 0.07 8.48
CA PHE A 24 -5.69 -0.82 8.17
C PHE A 24 -4.37 -0.08 8.41
N PRO A 25 -3.41 -0.68 9.13
CA PRO A 25 -2.10 -0.08 9.33
C PRO A 25 -1.31 -0.01 8.02
N TRP A 26 -0.15 0.65 8.03
CA TRP A 26 0.73 0.70 6.88
C TRP A 26 1.15 -0.71 6.45
N HIS A 27 1.00 -1.00 5.16
CA HIS A 27 1.36 -2.30 4.59
C HIS A 27 1.59 -2.21 3.07
N TYR A 28 2.12 -3.30 2.53
CA TYR A 28 2.15 -3.60 1.10
C TYR A 28 1.20 -4.76 0.83
N ASP A 29 0.42 -4.68 -0.24
CA ASP A 29 -0.45 -5.78 -0.66
C ASP A 29 0.31 -7.00 -1.18
N ASN A 30 1.54 -6.78 -1.65
CA ASN A 30 2.48 -7.83 -1.98
C ASN A 30 3.70 -7.75 -1.06
N PRO A 31 3.78 -8.59 -0.02
CA PRO A 31 4.91 -8.62 0.91
C PRO A 31 6.16 -9.31 0.33
N GLY A 32 6.08 -9.86 -0.86
CA GLY A 32 7.10 -10.69 -1.50
C GLY A 32 6.61 -12.12 -1.74
N PRO A 33 7.49 -13.01 -2.22
CA PRO A 33 7.12 -14.41 -2.47
C PRO A 33 6.45 -15.08 -1.25
N PRO A 34 5.43 -15.91 -1.45
CA PRO A 34 4.93 -16.41 -2.75
C PRO A 34 3.90 -15.52 -3.45
N SER A 35 3.63 -14.31 -2.99
CA SER A 35 2.64 -13.41 -3.59
C SER A 35 3.08 -12.93 -4.98
N ASN A 36 2.17 -13.03 -5.95
CA ASN A 36 2.36 -12.54 -7.32
C ASN A 36 1.56 -11.29 -7.62
N ARG A 37 0.90 -10.67 -6.62
CA ARG A 37 0.11 -9.45 -6.81
C ARG A 37 0.98 -8.33 -7.36
N ALA A 38 0.62 -7.82 -8.54
CA ALA A 38 1.35 -6.78 -9.24
C ALA A 38 0.65 -5.43 -9.16
N LEU A 39 -0.65 -5.41 -9.36
CA LEU A 39 -1.49 -4.21 -9.24
C LEU A 39 -2.61 -4.42 -8.25
N THR A 40 -2.86 -3.40 -7.45
CA THR A 40 -4.04 -3.24 -6.60
C THR A 40 -4.95 -2.20 -7.22
N CYS A 41 -6.20 -2.58 -7.44
CA CYS A 41 -7.26 -1.72 -7.96
C CYS A 41 -8.37 -1.65 -6.92
N ILE A 42 -8.66 -0.49 -6.34
CA ILE A 42 -9.70 -0.31 -5.33
C ILE A 42 -10.79 0.59 -5.89
N LEU A 43 -11.97 0.04 -6.13
CA LEU A 43 -13.17 0.79 -6.50
C LEU A 43 -13.98 1.10 -5.23
N TYR A 44 -14.19 2.38 -4.97
CA TYR A 44 -14.99 2.85 -3.83
C TYR A 44 -16.46 3.03 -4.21
N LEU A 45 -17.34 2.63 -3.27
CA LEU A 45 -18.79 2.56 -3.47
C LEU A 45 -19.56 3.33 -2.38
N ASN A 46 -19.08 4.55 -2.02
CA ASN A 46 -19.59 5.34 -0.90
C ASN A 46 -20.18 6.69 -1.37
N PRO A 47 -21.45 6.73 -1.81
CA PRO A 47 -22.07 7.97 -2.33
C PRO A 47 -22.23 9.05 -1.27
N GLU A 48 -22.39 8.66 0.00
CA GLU A 48 -22.66 9.58 1.10
C GLU A 48 -21.39 10.03 1.84
N TRP A 49 -20.20 9.53 1.45
CA TRP A 49 -18.95 9.85 2.12
C TRP A 49 -18.66 11.36 2.09
N ARG A 50 -18.29 11.92 3.23
CA ARG A 50 -17.95 13.34 3.42
C ARG A 50 -16.57 13.48 4.08
N PRO A 51 -15.88 14.62 3.88
CA PRO A 51 -14.70 14.96 4.66
C PRO A 51 -15.00 14.91 6.17
N GLY A 52 -14.15 14.21 6.93
CA GLY A 52 -14.34 13.95 8.36
C GLY A 52 -14.89 12.56 8.68
N ASP A 53 -15.44 11.84 7.70
CA ASP A 53 -15.88 10.45 7.91
C ASP A 53 -14.70 9.48 8.09
N GLY A 54 -13.49 9.89 7.72
CA GLY A 54 -12.32 9.01 7.75
C GLY A 54 -12.36 7.91 6.69
N GLY A 55 -11.53 6.88 6.87
CA GLY A 55 -11.46 5.76 5.93
C GLY A 55 -10.76 6.10 4.63
N GLU A 56 -10.01 7.19 4.56
CA GLU A 56 -9.20 7.54 3.40
C GLU A 56 -8.07 6.54 3.19
N LEU A 57 -7.73 6.32 1.94
CA LEU A 57 -6.50 5.64 1.57
C LEU A 57 -5.35 6.65 1.60
N ARG A 58 -4.37 6.42 2.47
CA ARG A 58 -3.10 7.14 2.43
C ARG A 58 -2.07 6.29 1.72
N VAL A 59 -1.35 6.89 0.78
CA VAL A 59 -0.26 6.26 0.04
C VAL A 59 1.03 7.01 0.28
N GLN A 60 2.12 6.27 0.47
CA GLN A 60 3.46 6.80 0.70
C GLN A 60 4.42 6.17 -0.31
N PRO A 61 4.69 6.84 -1.43
CA PRO A 61 5.78 6.43 -2.31
C PRO A 61 7.10 6.50 -1.55
N PHE A 62 7.98 5.52 -1.77
CA PHE A 62 9.30 5.55 -1.14
C PHE A 62 10.09 6.80 -1.58
N CYS A 63 10.57 7.58 -0.62
CA CYS A 63 11.21 8.88 -0.84
C CYS A 63 10.36 9.90 -1.63
N GLY A 64 9.04 9.70 -1.69
CA GLY A 64 8.11 10.60 -2.39
C GLY A 64 7.14 11.29 -1.45
N VAL A 65 6.29 12.13 -2.02
CA VAL A 65 5.27 12.87 -1.27
C VAL A 65 4.07 11.98 -1.00
N ALA A 66 3.64 11.92 0.26
CA ALA A 66 2.43 11.20 0.65
C ALA A 66 1.18 11.83 0.01
N ALA A 67 0.20 10.99 -0.32
CA ALA A 67 -1.09 11.43 -0.83
C ALA A 67 -2.24 10.77 -0.07
N THR A 68 -3.35 11.49 0.05
CA THR A 68 -4.59 11.01 0.68
C THR A 68 -5.70 10.96 -0.34
N ILE A 69 -6.34 9.81 -0.46
CA ILE A 69 -7.38 9.51 -1.45
C ILE A 69 -8.69 9.24 -0.72
N ALA A 70 -9.64 10.16 -0.87
CA ALA A 70 -10.98 10.02 -0.31
C ALA A 70 -11.75 8.84 -0.95
N PRO A 71 -12.42 7.97 -0.17
CA PRO A 71 -13.10 6.79 -0.68
C PRO A 71 -14.48 7.10 -1.28
N ARG A 72 -14.57 8.11 -2.14
CA ARG A 72 -15.82 8.56 -2.76
C ARG A 72 -16.36 7.54 -3.76
N HIS A 73 -17.68 7.50 -3.89
CA HIS A 73 -18.35 6.67 -4.88
C HIS A 73 -17.77 6.83 -6.29
N ASN A 74 -17.67 5.70 -7.01
CA ASN A 74 -17.15 5.63 -8.37
C ASN A 74 -15.71 6.14 -8.55
N ARG A 75 -14.92 6.17 -7.47
CA ARG A 75 -13.49 6.46 -7.52
C ARG A 75 -12.71 5.15 -7.58
N LEU A 76 -11.82 5.06 -8.55
CA LEU A 76 -10.86 3.95 -8.69
C LEU A 76 -9.47 4.45 -8.29
N ALA A 77 -8.85 3.76 -7.32
CA ALA A 77 -7.43 3.90 -7.01
C ALA A 77 -6.67 2.70 -7.57
N VAL A 78 -5.57 2.97 -8.30
CA VAL A 78 -4.72 1.91 -8.87
C VAL A 78 -3.27 2.19 -8.50
N PHE A 79 -2.59 1.17 -7.98
CA PHE A 79 -1.17 1.29 -7.61
C PHE A 79 -0.46 -0.07 -7.65
N TYR A 80 0.87 -0.04 -7.65
CA TYR A 80 1.69 -1.24 -7.59
C TYR A 80 1.62 -1.87 -6.21
N SER A 81 1.25 -3.15 -6.14
CA SER A 81 1.04 -3.88 -4.89
C SER A 81 2.33 -4.10 -4.10
N ASP A 82 3.47 -4.17 -4.79
CA ASP A 82 4.80 -4.44 -4.23
C ASP A 82 5.60 -3.19 -3.84
N ARG A 83 5.18 -2.00 -4.30
CA ARG A 83 5.97 -0.76 -4.18
C ARG A 83 5.25 0.39 -3.51
N MET A 84 3.93 0.33 -3.43
CA MET A 84 3.16 1.39 -2.81
C MET A 84 2.84 1.04 -1.36
N LEU A 85 3.56 1.66 -0.43
CA LEU A 85 3.22 1.62 0.97
C LEU A 85 1.90 2.38 1.15
N HIS A 86 0.92 1.76 1.81
CA HIS A 86 -0.38 2.39 2.00
C HIS A 86 -1.07 1.93 3.27
N ARG A 87 -2.04 2.72 3.71
CA ARG A 87 -2.91 2.42 4.85
C ARG A 87 -4.31 2.94 4.61
N VAL A 88 -5.27 2.47 5.41
CA VAL A 88 -6.59 3.09 5.51
C VAL A 88 -6.72 3.75 6.88
N THR A 89 -7.05 5.04 6.91
CA THR A 89 -7.27 5.79 8.16
C THR A 89 -8.51 5.26 8.89
N PRO A 90 -8.62 5.47 10.22
CA PRO A 90 -9.82 5.12 10.97
C PRO A 90 -11.08 5.68 10.32
N SER A 91 -12.11 4.85 10.18
CA SER A 91 -13.37 5.24 9.58
C SER A 91 -14.46 5.35 10.64
N ASN A 92 -15.09 6.52 10.71
CA ASN A 92 -16.26 6.79 11.53
C ASN A 92 -17.57 6.77 10.71
N ALA A 93 -17.47 6.62 9.39
CA ALA A 93 -18.62 6.41 8.53
C ALA A 93 -19.42 5.18 8.99
N ARG A 94 -20.75 5.24 8.97
CA ARG A 94 -21.60 4.10 9.34
C ARG A 94 -21.20 2.83 8.61
N ARG A 95 -20.88 2.95 7.32
CA ARG A 95 -20.36 1.87 6.49
C ARG A 95 -19.47 2.44 5.40
N ARG A 96 -18.38 1.75 5.11
CA ARG A 96 -17.46 2.04 4.03
C ARG A 96 -17.32 0.82 3.14
N TYR A 97 -17.72 0.96 1.88
CA TYR A 97 -17.72 -0.11 0.88
C TYR A 97 -16.61 0.07 -0.13
N CYS A 98 -15.94 -1.01 -0.47
CA CYS A 98 -15.05 -1.06 -1.62
C CYS A 98 -14.99 -2.46 -2.23
N ALA A 99 -14.66 -2.50 -3.53
CA ALA A 99 -14.25 -3.69 -4.24
C ALA A 99 -12.76 -3.57 -4.56
N THR A 100 -11.96 -4.52 -4.09
CA THR A 100 -10.54 -4.58 -4.40
C THR A 100 -10.28 -5.71 -5.38
N VAL A 101 -9.57 -5.41 -6.45
CA VAL A 101 -9.10 -6.39 -7.43
C VAL A 101 -7.58 -6.38 -7.42
N TRP A 102 -6.98 -7.53 -7.16
CA TRP A 102 -5.55 -7.74 -7.34
C TRP A 102 -5.30 -8.46 -8.66
N LEU A 103 -4.41 -7.90 -9.44
CA LEU A 103 -3.94 -8.50 -10.69
C LEU A 103 -2.54 -9.04 -10.47
N ASP A 104 -2.35 -10.32 -10.79
CA ASP A 104 -1.05 -10.96 -10.71
C ASP A 104 -0.15 -10.59 -11.88
N GLY A 105 1.14 -10.62 -11.65
CA GLY A 105 2.15 -10.31 -12.65
C GLY A 105 3.43 -11.10 -12.44
N ASP A 106 4.24 -11.12 -13.48
CA ASP A 106 5.60 -11.64 -13.43
C ASP A 106 6.55 -10.47 -13.13
N PHE A 107 7.34 -10.64 -12.07
CA PHE A 107 8.34 -9.68 -11.66
C PHE A 107 9.67 -10.07 -12.26
N ASP A 108 10.33 -9.13 -12.90
CA ASP A 108 11.72 -9.28 -13.29
C ASP A 108 12.58 -9.08 -12.05
N ASN A 109 13.00 -10.19 -11.44
CA ASN A 109 13.88 -10.19 -10.28
C ASN A 109 15.37 -9.94 -10.67
N SER A 110 15.66 -9.70 -11.95
CA SER A 110 17.02 -9.49 -12.45
C SER A 110 17.63 -8.15 -12.05
N THR A 111 16.80 -7.19 -11.60
CA THR A 111 17.28 -5.95 -10.97
C THR A 111 17.65 -6.21 -9.51
N ALA A 112 18.61 -7.10 -9.29
CA ALA A 112 19.40 -7.08 -8.06
C ALA A 112 20.00 -5.68 -7.95
N LEU A 113 19.88 -5.06 -6.78
CA LEU A 113 20.53 -3.79 -6.45
C LEU A 113 22.05 -3.94 -6.63
N THR A 114 22.53 -3.81 -7.84
CA THR A 114 23.92 -3.47 -8.11
C THR A 114 24.06 -1.94 -7.93
N LEU A 115 23.90 -1.49 -6.69
CA LEU A 115 24.30 -0.17 -6.31
C LEU A 115 25.83 -0.14 -6.35
N ASN A 116 26.37 0.34 -7.47
CA ASN A 116 27.74 0.75 -7.49
C ASN A 116 27.84 1.95 -6.51
N ALA A 117 28.43 1.73 -5.34
CA ALA A 117 28.46 2.72 -4.25
C ALA A 117 29.04 4.06 -4.70
N ARG A 118 29.95 4.06 -5.68
CA ARG A 118 30.52 5.29 -6.27
C ARG A 118 29.51 6.07 -7.12
N GLU A 119 28.66 5.40 -7.90
CA GLU A 119 27.62 6.06 -8.70
C GLU A 119 26.49 6.56 -7.81
N ALA A 120 26.17 5.83 -6.75
CA ALA A 120 25.17 6.22 -5.76
C ALA A 120 25.54 7.53 -5.04
N LEU A 121 26.81 7.72 -4.72
CA LEU A 121 27.27 8.95 -4.05
C LEU A 121 27.27 10.17 -4.97
N ASN A 122 27.31 9.98 -6.30
CA ASN A 122 27.40 11.07 -7.26
C ASN A 122 26.04 11.52 -7.82
N ASP A 123 24.97 10.73 -7.70
CA ASP A 123 23.63 11.06 -8.21
C ASP A 123 22.55 10.52 -7.27
N VAL A 124 22.19 11.34 -6.29
CA VAL A 124 21.16 11.01 -5.28
C VAL A 124 19.80 10.71 -5.94
N GLY A 125 19.47 11.40 -7.04
CA GLY A 125 18.21 11.19 -7.76
C GLY A 125 18.13 9.79 -8.39
N LYS A 126 19.17 9.38 -9.11
CA LYS A 126 19.25 8.03 -9.70
C LYS A 126 19.30 6.94 -8.62
N THR A 127 19.97 7.22 -7.51
CA THR A 127 20.01 6.29 -6.38
C THR A 127 18.63 6.10 -5.77
N ALA A 128 17.91 7.18 -5.48
CA ALA A 128 16.55 7.13 -4.95
C ALA A 128 15.61 6.37 -5.91
N GLU A 129 15.70 6.63 -7.22
CA GLU A 129 14.90 5.93 -8.23
C GLU A 129 15.23 4.43 -8.30
N SER A 130 16.50 4.06 -8.22
CA SER A 130 16.94 2.67 -8.19
C SER A 130 16.45 1.95 -6.94
N LEU A 131 16.58 2.59 -5.77
CA LEU A 131 16.07 2.07 -4.50
C LEU A 131 14.54 1.91 -4.52
N ALA A 132 13.81 2.89 -5.07
CA ALA A 132 12.36 2.85 -5.17
C ALA A 132 11.83 1.74 -6.09
N ARG A 133 12.66 1.22 -7.00
CA ARG A 133 12.34 0.12 -7.91
C ARG A 133 12.91 -1.23 -7.47
N GLY A 134 13.85 -1.23 -6.54
CA GLY A 134 14.59 -2.40 -6.10
C GLY A 134 13.82 -3.30 -5.13
N ASN A 135 14.25 -4.57 -5.04
CA ASN A 135 13.67 -5.54 -4.10
C ASN A 135 13.88 -5.15 -2.62
N ALA A 136 14.91 -4.35 -2.33
CA ALA A 136 15.19 -3.86 -0.97
C ALA A 136 14.26 -2.72 -0.53
N GLN A 137 13.51 -2.12 -1.44
CA GLN A 137 12.65 -0.97 -1.14
C GLN A 137 11.70 -1.22 0.03
N ARG A 138 11.09 -2.40 0.12
CA ARG A 138 10.18 -2.72 1.22
C ARG A 138 10.88 -2.79 2.58
N ALA A 139 12.09 -3.35 2.61
CA ALA A 139 12.90 -3.41 3.85
C ALA A 139 13.36 -2.01 4.28
N LEU A 140 13.87 -1.22 3.32
CA LEU A 140 14.29 0.16 3.55
C LEU A 140 13.11 1.03 4.00
N SER A 141 11.95 0.85 3.40
CA SER A 141 10.73 1.57 3.75
C SER A 141 10.30 1.29 5.20
N ARG A 142 10.40 0.04 5.66
CA ARG A 142 10.12 -0.31 7.07
C ARG A 142 11.09 0.35 8.03
N ALA A 143 12.35 0.48 7.66
CA ALA A 143 13.34 1.16 8.49
C ALA A 143 13.13 2.69 8.50
N VAL A 144 12.87 3.28 7.34
CA VAL A 144 12.71 4.74 7.19
C VAL A 144 11.42 5.24 7.83
N TYR A 145 10.33 4.47 7.74
CA TYR A 145 9.00 4.83 8.24
C TYR A 145 8.59 4.00 9.48
N ALA A 146 9.57 3.58 10.30
CA ALA A 146 9.33 2.70 11.45
C ALA A 146 8.32 3.30 12.43
N ASP A 147 8.46 4.58 12.76
CA ASP A 147 7.59 5.29 13.70
C ASP A 147 6.16 5.38 13.18
N GLU A 148 5.99 5.62 11.87
CA GLU A 148 4.67 5.67 11.22
C GLU A 148 4.01 4.29 11.18
N TYR A 149 4.81 3.22 10.98
CA TYR A 149 4.31 1.85 11.05
C TYR A 149 3.79 1.54 12.45
N GLU A 150 4.60 1.80 13.50
CA GLU A 150 4.21 1.58 14.89
C GLU A 150 2.96 2.39 15.24
N ALA A 151 2.97 3.70 14.98
CA ALA A 151 1.82 4.57 15.25
C ALA A 151 0.54 4.06 14.58
N SER A 152 0.64 3.56 13.34
CA SER A 152 -0.52 3.05 12.62
C SER A 152 -1.03 1.73 13.16
N LEU A 153 -0.15 0.86 13.66
CA LEU A 153 -0.53 -0.37 14.34
C LEU A 153 -1.29 -0.07 15.63
N VAL A 154 -0.76 0.81 16.46
CA VAL A 154 -1.41 1.24 17.71
C VAL A 154 -2.78 1.85 17.42
N GLU A 155 -2.88 2.73 16.41
CA GLU A 155 -4.14 3.36 16.01
C GLU A 155 -5.19 2.33 15.55
N CYS A 156 -4.77 1.28 14.84
CA CYS A 156 -5.71 0.29 14.28
C CYS A 156 -6.03 -0.87 15.23
N MET A 157 -5.11 -1.24 16.12
CA MET A 157 -5.25 -2.40 17.01
C MET A 157 -5.57 -1.98 18.45
N GLY A 158 -5.39 -0.70 18.79
CA GLY A 158 -5.45 -0.21 20.16
C GLY A 158 -4.29 -0.77 21.01
N ASP A 159 -4.40 -0.66 22.32
CA ASP A 159 -3.42 -1.21 23.26
C ASP A 159 -3.61 -2.73 23.50
N ALA A 160 -4.02 -3.49 22.47
CA ALA A 160 -4.15 -4.93 22.58
C ALA A 160 -2.78 -5.54 22.93
N PRO A 161 -2.72 -6.48 23.92
CA PRO A 161 -1.48 -7.20 24.23
C PRO A 161 -0.96 -7.91 22.97
N GLY A 162 0.29 -7.65 22.59
CA GLY A 162 0.90 -8.19 21.37
C GLY A 162 0.93 -7.23 20.18
N ALA A 163 0.36 -6.02 20.27
CA ALA A 163 0.45 -5.02 19.19
C ALA A 163 1.88 -4.45 19.02
N ARG A 164 2.80 -4.72 19.96
CA ARG A 164 4.17 -4.21 19.99
C ARG A 164 5.25 -5.30 19.82
N GLU A 165 4.88 -6.55 19.59
CA GLU A 165 5.78 -7.65 19.24
C GLU A 165 5.76 -7.88 17.71
#